data_0592d80c370ecdf1f724de2c7cd5e999
#
_entry.id   0592d80c370ecdf1f724de2c7cd5e999
#
_cell.length_a   1.000
_cell.length_b   1.000
_cell.length_c   1.000
_cell.angle_alpha   90.00
_cell.angle_beta   90.00
_cell.angle_gamma   90.00
#
_symmetry.space_group_name_H-M   'P 1'
#
loop_
_entity.id
_entity.type
_entity.pdbx_description
1 polymer ?
#
loop_
_entity_poly.entity_id
_entity_poly.type
_entity_poly.pdbx_seq_one_letter_code
_entity_poly.pdbx_strand_id
1 'polypeptide(L)'
;MTCCIGLSALAEETAFVEPTLAPDATPYDAEHPELLEDDQLYAPSAIVIEQSTGLVIYEKNADEVRYPASTTKILTVLLGIQWAEANGTMEDTVLVSENAVNVPDDSTTLGLVAGEEINFHDLLVGTLLRSANEGANVIAETVSGSIPNFVQYMNEAVSAFGCTSTHFANANGLHDPDHYTTARDMAIIARAAMQNETFREIANTTSYAIAKTNKRRARTITVRDNSYRTPGTSDSPNKYYYADGTGIKTGFTSQAGYCYVGSASRDGVDLISVVLGAGKRGRWADTIKLMDYGFSQYQNVTPIDLYEMNPITIQTTNYSLSDTDMGRVSLLCKAADASNVASIIATKSEIENMANNLRTTCLISYTRDFEAPIEAGEQVGTMTYFDDNGNATEYILTAARTVAMRENAPKTLEQIVEETDADPNPFPPLTLELVLYMAAPVLLLMLLIYVLRRISKRRRVRNKRVPKPTNRYLK
;
A
#
# COMPACT_ATOMS: atom_id res chain seq x y z
N MET A 1 4.55 -22.76 67.05
CA MET A 1 5.65 -22.21 66.24
C MET A 1 5.71 -23.01 64.96
N THR A 2 5.04 -22.52 63.93
CA THR A 2 5.08 -23.14 62.59
C THR A 2 5.80 -22.18 61.70
N CYS A 3 7.00 -22.59 61.31
CA CYS A 3 7.88 -21.78 60.44
C CYS A 3 7.39 -21.90 58.99
N CYS A 4 6.78 -20.85 58.47
CA CYS A 4 6.53 -20.75 57.04
C CYS A 4 7.81 -20.33 56.32
N ILE A 5 8.45 -21.31 55.68
CA ILE A 5 9.53 -21.04 54.73
C ILE A 5 8.88 -20.57 53.44
N GLY A 6 8.93 -19.25 53.19
CA GLY A 6 8.58 -18.68 51.91
C GLY A 6 9.60 -19.10 50.85
N LEU A 7 9.21 -20.01 49.93
CA LEU A 7 9.95 -20.18 48.69
C LEU A 7 9.74 -18.92 47.86
N SER A 8 10.72 -18.03 47.82
CA SER A 8 10.86 -17.08 46.74
C SER A 8 11.30 -17.86 45.48
N ALA A 9 10.38 -18.15 44.60
CA ALA A 9 10.72 -18.54 43.25
C ALA A 9 11.44 -17.38 42.58
N LEU A 10 12.76 -17.45 42.50
CA LEU A 10 13.56 -16.66 41.57
C LEU A 10 13.07 -17.10 40.19
N ALA A 11 12.32 -16.22 39.51
CA ALA A 11 12.06 -16.39 38.10
C ALA A 11 13.45 -16.38 37.42
N GLU A 12 13.88 -17.51 36.90
CA GLU A 12 15.05 -17.58 36.02
C GLU A 12 14.77 -16.65 34.86
N GLU A 13 15.60 -15.62 34.73
CA GLU A 13 15.59 -14.70 33.59
C GLU A 13 15.99 -15.53 32.37
N THR A 14 15.00 -16.09 31.66
CA THR A 14 15.28 -16.88 30.45
C THR A 14 15.90 -15.95 29.41
N ALA A 15 17.12 -16.24 29.01
CA ALA A 15 17.82 -15.51 27.96
C ALA A 15 16.96 -15.52 26.69
N PHE A 16 16.89 -14.37 26.00
CA PHE A 16 16.15 -14.25 24.74
C PHE A 16 16.66 -15.27 23.71
N VAL A 17 15.77 -16.09 23.23
CA VAL A 17 16.03 -17.02 22.12
C VAL A 17 15.61 -16.37 20.82
N GLU A 18 16.56 -16.15 19.91
CA GLU A 18 16.24 -15.58 18.61
C GLU A 18 15.28 -16.51 17.84
N PRO A 19 14.14 -15.98 17.34
CA PRO A 19 13.26 -16.78 16.50
C PRO A 19 13.94 -17.15 15.19
N THR A 20 13.68 -18.37 14.72
CA THR A 20 14.12 -18.89 13.42
C THR A 20 12.91 -19.19 12.57
N LEU A 21 13.08 -19.15 11.25
CA LEU A 21 12.06 -19.63 10.35
C LEU A 21 11.83 -21.13 10.54
N ALA A 22 10.62 -21.60 10.30
CA ALA A 22 10.31 -23.02 10.29
C ALA A 22 11.19 -23.75 9.24
N PRO A 23 11.58 -25.01 9.46
CA PRO A 23 12.42 -25.74 8.51
C PRO A 23 11.78 -25.94 7.13
N ASP A 24 10.46 -25.88 7.07
CA ASP A 24 9.61 -26.00 5.88
C ASP A 24 9.04 -24.65 5.41
N ALA A 25 9.52 -23.54 5.97
CA ALA A 25 9.12 -22.21 5.53
C ALA A 25 9.44 -21.99 4.04
N THR A 26 8.50 -21.41 3.34
CA THR A 26 8.67 -21.03 1.93
C THR A 26 9.81 -20.01 1.81
N PRO A 27 10.79 -20.19 0.91
CA PRO A 27 11.81 -19.19 0.68
C PRO A 27 11.19 -17.87 0.20
N TYR A 28 11.63 -16.75 0.79
CA TYR A 28 11.19 -15.42 0.33
C TYR A 28 11.75 -15.14 -1.08
N ASP A 29 10.87 -14.76 -1.99
CA ASP A 29 11.23 -14.34 -3.34
C ASP A 29 11.21 -12.80 -3.42
N ALA A 30 12.41 -12.21 -3.58
CA ALA A 30 12.55 -10.76 -3.69
C ALA A 30 12.13 -10.20 -5.06
N GLU A 31 11.97 -11.06 -6.08
CA GLU A 31 11.45 -10.66 -7.40
C GLU A 31 9.91 -10.62 -7.39
N HIS A 32 9.29 -11.34 -6.45
CA HIS A 32 7.84 -11.40 -6.24
C HIS A 32 7.47 -11.08 -4.78
N PRO A 33 7.75 -9.84 -4.30
CA PRO A 33 7.49 -9.47 -2.91
C PRO A 33 6.00 -9.51 -2.55
N GLU A 34 5.10 -9.43 -3.53
CA GLU A 34 3.64 -9.54 -3.35
C GLU A 34 3.18 -10.92 -2.87
N LEU A 35 4.07 -11.91 -2.89
CA LEU A 35 3.81 -13.28 -2.42
C LEU A 35 4.30 -13.52 -0.98
N LEU A 36 4.54 -12.47 -0.19
CA LEU A 36 5.00 -12.60 1.21
C LEU A 36 3.99 -13.36 2.06
N GLU A 37 4.47 -14.37 2.78
CA GLU A 37 3.70 -15.17 3.73
C GLU A 37 4.26 -15.07 5.16
N ASP A 38 3.44 -15.39 6.16
CA ASP A 38 3.77 -15.28 7.58
C ASP A 38 4.97 -16.12 8.01
N ASP A 39 5.15 -17.31 7.43
CA ASP A 39 6.23 -18.24 7.72
C ASP A 39 7.61 -17.76 7.25
N GLN A 40 7.62 -16.77 6.36
CA GLN A 40 8.83 -16.11 5.86
C GLN A 40 9.36 -15.01 6.79
N LEU A 41 8.57 -14.59 7.79
CA LEU A 41 8.97 -13.57 8.77
C LEU A 41 9.51 -14.21 10.04
N TYR A 42 10.70 -13.76 10.47
CA TYR A 42 11.31 -14.15 11.76
C TYR A 42 10.54 -13.60 12.96
N ALA A 43 9.97 -12.40 12.82
CA ALA A 43 9.24 -11.77 13.90
C ALA A 43 7.95 -12.54 14.21
N PRO A 44 7.66 -12.77 15.50
CA PRO A 44 6.38 -13.32 15.92
C PRO A 44 5.21 -12.35 15.74
N SER A 45 5.48 -11.04 15.72
CA SER A 45 4.46 -10.02 15.53
C SER A 45 5.00 -8.91 14.63
N ALA A 46 4.25 -8.58 13.57
CA ALA A 46 4.64 -7.58 12.58
C ALA A 46 3.42 -6.93 11.90
N ILE A 47 3.61 -5.72 11.38
CA ILE A 47 2.61 -5.00 10.59
C ILE A 47 3.31 -4.03 9.63
N VAL A 48 2.69 -3.77 8.48
CA VAL A 48 3.00 -2.61 7.64
C VAL A 48 1.71 -1.86 7.29
N ILE A 49 1.78 -0.55 7.40
CA ILE A 49 0.66 0.36 7.11
C ILE A 49 1.08 1.43 6.11
N GLU A 50 0.13 1.97 5.37
CA GLU A 50 0.29 3.24 4.66
C GLU A 50 0.22 4.39 5.69
N GLN A 51 1.19 5.32 5.60
CA GLN A 51 1.41 6.34 6.65
C GLN A 51 0.32 7.40 6.70
N SER A 52 -0.21 7.84 5.56
CA SER A 52 -1.19 8.94 5.52
C SER A 52 -2.56 8.51 6.03
N THR A 53 -3.06 7.39 5.56
CA THR A 53 -4.38 6.85 5.86
C THR A 53 -4.41 5.96 7.10
N GLY A 54 -3.30 5.26 7.39
CA GLY A 54 -3.24 4.19 8.38
C GLY A 54 -3.80 2.86 7.88
N LEU A 55 -4.01 2.73 6.55
CA LEU A 55 -4.45 1.48 5.94
C LEU A 55 -3.45 0.36 6.24
N VAL A 56 -3.95 -0.72 6.82
CA VAL A 56 -3.14 -1.92 7.06
C VAL A 56 -2.98 -2.66 5.73
N ILE A 57 -1.72 -2.84 5.33
CA ILE A 57 -1.35 -3.51 4.08
C ILE A 57 -1.01 -4.98 4.32
N TYR A 58 -0.32 -5.26 5.43
CA TYR A 58 0.02 -6.60 5.87
C TYR A 58 0.10 -6.66 7.38
N GLU A 59 -0.29 -7.77 7.97
CA GLU A 59 -0.18 -8.00 9.41
C GLU A 59 0.04 -9.48 9.74
N LYS A 60 0.87 -9.71 10.75
CA LYS A 60 1.11 -11.02 11.36
C LYS A 60 1.01 -10.86 12.87
N ASN A 61 0.02 -11.51 13.50
CA ASN A 61 -0.21 -11.44 14.95
C ASN A 61 -0.10 -10.01 15.50
N ALA A 62 -0.67 -9.02 14.76
CA ALA A 62 -0.45 -7.61 15.04
C ALA A 62 -1.03 -7.14 16.38
N ASP A 63 -2.01 -7.87 16.91
CA ASP A 63 -2.68 -7.56 18.18
C ASP A 63 -2.12 -8.35 19.37
N GLU A 64 -1.09 -9.18 19.15
CA GLU A 64 -0.43 -9.91 20.22
C GLU A 64 0.39 -8.96 21.09
N VAL A 65 0.17 -9.04 22.42
CA VAL A 65 0.88 -8.20 23.40
C VAL A 65 2.37 -8.56 23.42
N ARG A 66 3.21 -7.55 23.29
CA ARG A 66 4.67 -7.62 23.25
C ARG A 66 5.29 -6.49 24.05
N TYR A 67 6.56 -6.62 24.38
CA TYR A 67 7.35 -5.55 25.01
C TYR A 67 7.98 -4.66 23.93
N PRO A 68 7.78 -3.33 24.01
CA PRO A 68 8.27 -2.40 22.97
C PRO A 68 9.77 -2.14 23.06
N ALA A 69 10.40 -2.34 24.20
CA ALA A 69 11.76 -1.87 24.47
C ALA A 69 11.90 -0.36 24.11
N SER A 70 13.05 0.05 23.59
CA SER A 70 13.31 1.47 23.24
C SER A 70 12.49 2.03 22.07
N THR A 71 11.60 1.27 21.44
CA THR A 71 10.63 1.87 20.49
C THR A 71 9.63 2.79 21.20
N THR A 72 9.45 2.63 22.52
CA THR A 72 8.77 3.56 23.44
C THR A 72 9.17 5.02 23.22
N LYS A 73 10.46 5.27 22.90
CA LYS A 73 10.98 6.63 22.71
C LYS A 73 10.40 7.38 21.50
N ILE A 74 9.69 6.68 20.61
CA ILE A 74 8.91 7.32 19.56
C ILE A 74 7.87 8.24 20.21
N LEU A 75 7.09 7.71 21.14
CA LEU A 75 6.08 8.51 21.84
C LEU A 75 6.73 9.58 22.73
N THR A 76 7.76 9.23 23.46
CA THR A 76 8.45 10.16 24.37
C THR A 76 8.96 11.40 23.63
N VAL A 77 9.61 11.19 22.48
CA VAL A 77 10.14 12.30 21.66
C VAL A 77 8.99 13.08 20.99
N LEU A 78 7.95 12.38 20.49
CA LEU A 78 6.77 13.05 19.92
C LEU A 78 6.12 14.00 20.94
N LEU A 79 5.85 13.52 22.15
CA LEU A 79 5.23 14.33 23.20
C LEU A 79 6.13 15.49 23.63
N GLY A 80 7.46 15.28 23.65
CA GLY A 80 8.43 16.36 23.88
C GLY A 80 8.38 17.43 22.80
N ILE A 81 8.31 17.04 21.52
CA ILE A 81 8.19 17.96 20.39
C ILE A 81 6.87 18.75 20.49
N GLN A 82 5.75 18.05 20.63
CA GLN A 82 4.43 18.69 20.71
C GLN A 82 4.35 19.71 21.86
N TRP A 83 4.92 19.36 23.01
CA TRP A 83 5.00 20.28 24.14
C TRP A 83 5.86 21.52 23.82
N ALA A 84 7.03 21.34 23.20
CA ALA A 84 7.91 22.41 22.83
C ALA A 84 7.32 23.34 21.76
N GLU A 85 6.68 22.76 20.75
CA GLU A 85 5.98 23.53 19.70
C GLU A 85 4.83 24.37 20.29
N ALA A 86 4.02 23.75 21.16
CA ALA A 86 2.90 24.46 21.82
C ALA A 86 3.33 25.61 22.75
N ASN A 87 4.53 25.53 23.35
CA ASN A 87 5.05 26.51 24.28
C ASN A 87 6.11 27.44 23.66
N GLY A 88 6.54 27.22 22.42
CA GLY A 88 7.61 27.97 21.75
C GLY A 88 8.98 27.78 22.41
N THR A 89 9.25 26.61 22.98
CA THR A 89 10.44 26.33 23.81
C THR A 89 11.42 25.34 23.17
N MET A 90 11.32 25.10 21.86
CA MET A 90 12.17 24.15 21.16
C MET A 90 13.66 24.44 21.30
N GLU A 91 14.01 25.70 21.29
CA GLU A 91 15.40 26.21 21.42
C GLU A 91 15.82 26.54 22.87
N ASP A 92 14.94 26.29 23.82
CA ASP A 92 15.26 26.57 25.22
C ASP A 92 16.29 25.60 25.78
N THR A 93 16.97 26.02 26.81
CA THR A 93 17.91 25.19 27.56
C THR A 93 17.20 24.49 28.70
N VAL A 94 17.37 23.19 28.81
CA VAL A 94 16.81 22.38 29.90
C VAL A 94 17.90 21.83 30.81
N LEU A 95 17.58 21.74 32.10
CA LEU A 95 18.51 21.27 33.13
C LEU A 95 18.37 19.74 33.31
N VAL A 96 19.47 19.04 33.23
CA VAL A 96 19.55 17.59 33.50
C VAL A 96 19.58 17.37 35.03
N SER A 97 18.58 16.67 35.55
CA SER A 97 18.49 16.37 36.98
C SER A 97 19.35 15.16 37.38
N GLU A 98 19.64 15.00 38.67
CA GLU A 98 20.25 13.79 39.23
C GLU A 98 19.34 12.55 39.04
N ASN A 99 18.02 12.74 39.15
CA ASN A 99 17.05 11.67 38.99
C ASN A 99 17.01 11.15 37.55
N ALA A 100 17.03 12.06 36.56
CA ALA A 100 16.95 11.68 35.15
C ALA A 100 18.17 10.82 34.68
N VAL A 101 19.37 11.11 35.22
CA VAL A 101 20.58 10.35 34.88
C VAL A 101 20.75 9.04 35.68
N ASN A 102 19.87 8.79 36.64
CA ASN A 102 19.87 7.56 37.42
C ASN A 102 19.21 6.40 36.57
N VAL A 103 19.97 5.89 35.66
CA VAL A 103 19.61 4.72 34.83
C VAL A 103 20.58 3.58 35.05
N PRO A 104 20.22 2.32 34.80
CA PRO A 104 21.13 1.18 34.93
C PRO A 104 22.45 1.38 34.18
N ASP A 105 23.55 0.88 34.71
CA ASP A 105 24.90 1.09 34.16
C ASP A 105 25.09 0.59 32.73
N ASP A 106 24.36 -0.46 32.34
CA ASP A 106 24.36 -1.02 30.99
C ASP A 106 23.42 -0.34 30.02
N SER A 107 22.73 0.71 30.49
CA SER A 107 21.79 1.50 29.67
C SER A 107 22.48 2.20 28.51
N THR A 108 21.75 2.32 27.43
CA THR A 108 22.14 3.22 26.34
C THR A 108 21.93 4.67 26.76
N THR A 109 22.98 5.48 26.65
CA THR A 109 22.98 6.88 27.06
C THR A 109 23.57 7.80 25.99
N LEU A 110 23.25 9.08 26.10
CA LEU A 110 23.90 10.19 25.39
C LEU A 110 25.13 10.68 26.18
N GLY A 111 25.27 10.22 27.42
CA GLY A 111 26.31 10.61 28.35
C GLY A 111 26.02 11.93 29.03
N LEU A 112 24.75 12.26 29.26
CA LEU A 112 24.35 13.43 30.06
C LEU A 112 24.76 13.27 31.52
N VAL A 113 25.02 14.38 32.15
CA VAL A 113 25.40 14.40 33.59
C VAL A 113 24.52 15.39 34.35
N ALA A 114 24.31 15.12 35.62
CA ALA A 114 23.53 16.04 36.49
C ALA A 114 24.08 17.47 36.50
N GLY A 115 23.20 18.44 36.39
CA GLY A 115 23.54 19.85 36.25
C GLY A 115 24.05 20.26 34.87
N GLU A 116 23.97 19.39 33.86
CA GLU A 116 24.18 19.76 32.47
C GLU A 116 22.96 20.58 31.95
N GLU A 117 23.26 21.62 31.22
CA GLU A 117 22.27 22.46 30.56
C GLU A 117 22.37 22.21 29.05
N ILE A 118 21.36 21.55 28.49
CA ILE A 118 21.33 21.14 27.07
C ILE A 118 20.17 21.83 26.35
N ASN A 119 20.38 22.21 25.09
CA ASN A 119 19.28 22.67 24.23
C ASN A 119 18.24 21.56 24.08
N PHE A 120 16.94 21.90 24.11
CA PHE A 120 15.87 20.91 24.11
C PHE A 120 15.77 20.15 22.77
N HIS A 121 15.97 20.86 21.67
CA HIS A 121 16.04 20.21 20.36
C HIS A 121 17.21 19.21 20.28
N ASP A 122 18.41 19.59 20.72
CA ASP A 122 19.58 18.70 20.80
C ASP A 122 19.29 17.46 21.66
N LEU A 123 18.54 17.62 22.75
CA LEU A 123 18.12 16.52 23.62
C LEU A 123 17.15 15.57 22.92
N LEU A 124 16.15 16.09 22.20
CA LEU A 124 15.17 15.30 21.45
C LEU A 124 15.87 14.47 20.38
N VAL A 125 16.72 15.11 19.55
CA VAL A 125 17.53 14.46 18.52
C VAL A 125 18.43 13.39 19.15
N GLY A 126 19.16 13.74 20.21
CA GLY A 126 20.06 12.82 20.90
C GLY A 126 19.34 11.60 21.46
N THR A 127 18.15 11.81 22.03
CA THR A 127 17.33 10.74 22.60
C THR A 127 16.86 9.75 21.54
N LEU A 128 16.41 10.23 20.39
CA LEU A 128 15.95 9.35 19.33
C LEU A 128 17.11 8.62 18.64
N LEU A 129 18.16 9.34 18.22
CA LEU A 129 19.30 8.79 17.47
C LEU A 129 20.14 7.83 18.29
N ARG A 130 20.48 8.19 19.52
CA ARG A 130 21.33 7.38 20.41
C ARG A 130 20.54 6.40 21.26
N SER A 131 19.21 6.51 21.25
CA SER A 131 18.36 5.72 22.15
C SER A 131 18.62 6.00 23.62
N ALA A 132 18.91 7.25 23.99
CA ALA A 132 19.37 7.63 25.32
C ALA A 132 18.25 7.48 26.36
N ASN A 133 18.48 6.61 27.38
CA ASN A 133 17.50 6.36 28.43
C ASN A 133 17.35 7.57 29.37
N GLU A 134 18.50 8.15 29.79
CA GLU A 134 18.49 9.37 30.60
C GLU A 134 17.91 10.57 29.82
N GLY A 135 18.14 10.65 28.51
CA GLY A 135 17.54 11.67 27.68
C GLY A 135 16.02 11.63 27.68
N ALA A 136 15.44 10.42 27.61
CA ALA A 136 14.00 10.23 27.74
C ALA A 136 13.46 10.67 29.11
N ASN A 137 14.22 10.41 30.18
CA ASN A 137 13.87 10.87 31.54
C ASN A 137 13.91 12.40 31.64
N VAL A 138 14.94 13.05 31.04
CA VAL A 138 15.02 14.54 31.04
C VAL A 138 13.84 15.14 30.29
N ILE A 139 13.46 14.55 29.12
CA ILE A 139 12.27 14.99 28.41
C ILE A 139 11.03 14.84 29.29
N ALA A 140 10.86 13.70 29.95
CA ALA A 140 9.73 13.44 30.84
C ALA A 140 9.62 14.49 31.99
N GLU A 141 10.73 14.78 32.66
CA GLU A 141 10.75 15.78 33.73
C GLU A 141 10.50 17.20 33.20
N THR A 142 11.04 17.52 32.02
CA THR A 142 10.86 18.86 31.43
C THR A 142 9.40 19.09 31.04
N VAL A 143 8.76 18.10 30.42
CA VAL A 143 7.38 18.22 29.90
C VAL A 143 6.34 18.19 31.03
N SER A 144 6.51 17.31 32.02
CA SER A 144 5.46 17.03 33.01
C SER A 144 5.91 17.24 34.46
N GLY A 145 7.10 17.79 34.69
CA GLY A 145 7.67 18.04 36.00
C GLY A 145 8.17 16.80 36.74
N SER A 146 7.77 15.62 36.33
CA SER A 146 8.26 14.35 36.86
C SER A 146 8.05 13.18 35.89
N ILE A 147 8.88 12.14 36.04
CA ILE A 147 8.72 10.90 35.20
C ILE A 147 7.34 10.24 35.39
N PRO A 148 6.82 10.07 36.65
CA PRO A 148 5.48 9.46 36.82
C PRO A 148 4.35 10.26 36.15
N ASN A 149 4.36 11.61 36.22
CA ASN A 149 3.36 12.42 35.55
C ASN A 149 3.46 12.31 34.02
N PHE A 150 4.68 12.20 33.50
CA PHE A 150 4.89 12.00 32.07
C PHE A 150 4.39 10.63 31.61
N VAL A 151 4.60 9.58 32.39
CA VAL A 151 4.08 8.22 32.13
C VAL A 151 2.54 8.24 32.09
N GLN A 152 1.90 8.95 33.02
CA GLN A 152 0.45 9.15 32.95
C GLN A 152 0.06 9.84 31.64
N TYR A 153 0.75 10.91 31.27
CA TYR A 153 0.52 11.65 30.02
C TYR A 153 0.73 10.76 28.79
N MET A 154 1.76 9.89 28.79
CA MET A 154 1.97 8.90 27.72
C MET A 154 0.75 7.97 27.55
N ASN A 155 0.20 7.44 28.66
CA ASN A 155 -0.94 6.53 28.62
C ASN A 155 -2.24 7.24 28.20
N GLU A 156 -2.43 8.50 28.60
CA GLU A 156 -3.54 9.33 28.11
C GLU A 156 -3.41 9.59 26.59
N ALA A 157 -2.19 9.88 26.10
CA ALA A 157 -1.93 10.12 24.68
C ALA A 157 -2.22 8.88 23.82
N VAL A 158 -1.75 7.69 24.22
CA VAL A 158 -2.00 6.47 23.43
C VAL A 158 -3.48 6.09 23.43
N SER A 159 -4.17 6.31 24.52
CA SER A 159 -5.64 6.15 24.58
C SER A 159 -6.33 7.12 23.61
N ALA A 160 -5.90 8.37 23.54
CA ALA A 160 -6.42 9.38 22.61
C ALA A 160 -6.12 9.03 21.14
N PHE A 161 -4.99 8.36 20.86
CA PHE A 161 -4.67 7.86 19.52
C PHE A 161 -5.49 6.64 19.12
N GLY A 162 -6.23 6.03 20.05
CA GLY A 162 -7.05 4.83 19.79
C GLY A 162 -6.32 3.52 20.02
N CYS A 163 -5.16 3.51 20.68
CA CYS A 163 -4.49 2.30 21.12
C CYS A 163 -5.31 1.60 22.21
N THR A 164 -5.49 0.30 22.08
CA THR A 164 -6.35 -0.48 23.00
C THR A 164 -5.59 -1.50 23.83
N SER A 165 -4.34 -1.78 23.49
CA SER A 165 -3.54 -2.85 24.09
C SER A 165 -2.11 -2.38 24.40
N THR A 166 -1.95 -1.10 24.77
CA THR A 166 -0.68 -0.48 25.10
C THR A 166 -0.74 0.15 26.49
N HIS A 167 0.27 -0.12 27.30
CA HIS A 167 0.50 0.55 28.57
C HIS A 167 1.99 0.82 28.75
N PHE A 168 2.35 2.03 29.10
CA PHE A 168 3.70 2.44 29.40
C PHE A 168 3.92 2.61 30.92
N ALA A 169 4.98 2.02 31.45
CA ALA A 169 5.40 2.14 32.84
C ALA A 169 6.59 3.11 33.02
N ASN A 170 7.27 3.48 31.92
CA ASN A 170 8.40 4.40 31.92
C ASN A 170 8.54 5.11 30.56
N ALA A 171 9.36 6.18 30.52
CA ALA A 171 9.57 6.98 29.32
C ALA A 171 10.63 6.43 28.36
N ASN A 172 11.43 5.44 28.76
CA ASN A 172 12.63 5.03 28.04
C ASN A 172 12.57 3.62 27.44
N GLY A 173 11.58 2.80 27.84
CA GLY A 173 11.39 1.44 27.34
C GLY A 173 12.27 0.39 28.02
N LEU A 174 12.81 0.67 29.21
CA LEU A 174 13.36 -0.38 30.07
C LEU A 174 12.26 -1.37 30.43
N HIS A 175 12.65 -2.63 30.60
CA HIS A 175 11.67 -3.66 30.86
C HIS A 175 10.93 -3.46 32.19
N ASP A 176 9.63 -3.58 32.11
CA ASP A 176 8.69 -3.68 33.22
C ASP A 176 7.54 -4.59 32.74
N PRO A 177 7.03 -5.52 33.57
CA PRO A 177 5.91 -6.39 33.17
C PRO A 177 4.67 -5.61 32.73
N ASP A 178 4.46 -4.41 33.27
CA ASP A 178 3.34 -3.52 32.92
C ASP A 178 3.65 -2.57 31.75
N HIS A 179 4.84 -2.71 31.12
CA HIS A 179 5.25 -1.91 29.97
C HIS A 179 5.13 -2.70 28.67
N TYR A 180 3.96 -2.64 28.03
CA TYR A 180 3.64 -3.49 26.88
C TYR A 180 2.93 -2.70 25.76
N THR A 181 2.90 -3.29 24.59
CA THR A 181 2.25 -2.78 23.38
C THR A 181 1.88 -3.93 22.44
N THR A 182 1.30 -3.58 21.28
CA THR A 182 1.12 -4.49 20.13
C THR A 182 1.79 -3.89 18.89
N ALA A 183 1.97 -4.68 17.85
CA ALA A 183 2.50 -4.14 16.59
C ALA A 183 1.54 -3.12 15.98
N ARG A 184 0.21 -3.36 16.09
CA ARG A 184 -0.81 -2.42 15.63
C ARG A 184 -0.78 -1.10 16.39
N ASP A 185 -0.79 -1.14 17.71
CA ASP A 185 -0.76 0.09 18.52
C ASP A 185 0.54 0.87 18.29
N MET A 186 1.67 0.17 18.17
CA MET A 186 2.94 0.81 17.86
C MET A 186 2.95 1.45 16.45
N ALA A 187 2.24 0.86 15.47
CA ALA A 187 2.06 1.47 14.16
C ALA A 187 1.20 2.75 14.23
N ILE A 188 0.15 2.75 15.06
CA ILE A 188 -0.68 3.94 15.33
C ILE A 188 0.18 5.05 15.96
N ILE A 189 0.99 4.72 16.97
CA ILE A 189 1.89 5.67 17.62
C ILE A 189 2.93 6.21 16.63
N ALA A 190 3.54 5.34 15.84
CA ALA A 190 4.52 5.73 14.83
C ALA A 190 3.90 6.62 13.75
N ARG A 191 2.69 6.32 13.32
CA ARG A 191 1.94 7.14 12.37
C ARG A 191 1.68 8.54 12.93
N ALA A 192 1.21 8.65 14.17
CA ALA A 192 1.02 9.93 14.82
C ALA A 192 2.33 10.74 14.91
N ALA A 193 3.44 10.08 15.20
CA ALA A 193 4.76 10.69 15.22
C ALA A 193 5.21 11.17 13.85
N MET A 194 5.04 10.35 12.82
CA MET A 194 5.43 10.68 11.45
C MET A 194 4.53 11.73 10.79
N GLN A 195 3.38 12.07 11.36
CA GLN A 195 2.57 13.22 10.94
C GLN A 195 3.18 14.56 11.40
N ASN A 196 4.01 14.58 12.45
CA ASN A 196 4.72 15.76 12.88
C ASN A 196 6.00 15.96 12.05
N GLU A 197 6.18 17.16 11.47
CA GLU A 197 7.30 17.48 10.58
C GLU A 197 8.65 17.41 11.30
N THR A 198 8.73 18.04 12.48
CA THR A 198 9.94 18.04 13.32
C THR A 198 10.36 16.60 13.68
N PHE A 199 9.38 15.74 14.01
CA PHE A 199 9.69 14.33 14.28
C PHE A 199 10.23 13.61 13.06
N ARG A 200 9.63 13.81 11.85
CA ARG A 200 10.12 13.21 10.61
C ARG A 200 11.57 13.62 10.31
N GLU A 201 11.89 14.88 10.47
CA GLU A 201 13.25 15.39 10.27
C GLU A 201 14.24 14.70 11.23
N ILE A 202 13.90 14.63 12.52
CA ILE A 202 14.71 13.93 13.51
C ILE A 202 14.86 12.44 13.18
N ALA A 203 13.77 11.75 12.85
CA ALA A 203 13.78 10.33 12.53
C ALA A 203 14.62 10.02 11.29
N ASN A 204 14.61 10.90 10.29
CA ASN A 204 15.39 10.77 9.06
C ASN A 204 16.89 11.13 9.25
N THR A 205 17.24 11.75 10.36
CA THR A 205 18.63 12.15 10.65
C THR A 205 19.49 10.94 11.01
N THR A 206 20.65 10.79 10.36
CA THR A 206 21.60 9.71 10.66
C THR A 206 22.85 10.18 11.40
N SER A 207 23.16 11.48 11.34
CA SER A 207 24.26 12.12 12.03
C SER A 207 23.87 13.53 12.44
N TYR A 208 24.20 13.93 13.68
CA TYR A 208 23.82 15.22 14.23
C TYR A 208 24.92 15.80 15.13
N ALA A 209 25.14 17.10 15.05
CA ALA A 209 26.13 17.80 15.87
C ALA A 209 25.45 18.47 17.06
N ILE A 210 25.60 17.90 18.25
CA ILE A 210 25.16 18.52 19.52
C ILE A 210 26.13 19.65 19.88
N ALA A 211 25.57 20.81 20.19
CA ALA A 211 26.34 21.96 20.57
C ALA A 211 27.09 21.76 21.92
N LYS A 212 28.03 22.62 22.20
CA LYS A 212 28.71 22.67 23.52
C LYS A 212 27.72 23.04 24.63
N THR A 213 27.74 22.24 25.70
CA THR A 213 26.99 22.56 26.94
C THR A 213 27.91 23.15 28.04
N ASN A 214 27.33 23.48 29.19
CA ASN A 214 28.11 23.89 30.35
C ASN A 214 29.02 22.78 30.92
N LYS A 215 28.72 21.52 30.63
CA LYS A 215 29.46 20.33 31.13
C LYS A 215 30.22 19.56 30.04
N ARG A 216 29.83 19.69 28.78
CA ARG A 216 30.35 18.86 27.67
C ARG A 216 30.81 19.73 26.50
N ARG A 217 31.83 19.25 25.78
CA ARG A 217 32.22 19.84 24.48
C ARG A 217 31.19 19.49 23.41
N ALA A 218 31.16 20.27 22.35
CA ALA A 218 30.42 19.93 21.15
C ALA A 218 30.82 18.53 20.67
N ARG A 219 29.85 17.73 20.22
CA ARG A 219 30.07 16.34 19.79
C ARG A 219 29.11 15.97 18.66
N THR A 220 29.63 15.19 17.72
CA THR A 220 28.78 14.59 16.68
C THR A 220 28.29 13.23 17.16
N ILE A 221 27.01 13.00 17.06
CA ILE A 221 26.38 11.70 17.30
C ILE A 221 25.89 11.09 15.98
N THR A 222 25.85 9.78 15.90
CA THR A 222 25.31 9.05 14.75
C THR A 222 24.21 8.11 15.23
N VAL A 223 23.30 7.78 14.34
CA VAL A 223 22.26 6.80 14.63
C VAL A 223 22.88 5.49 15.12
N ARG A 224 22.33 4.95 16.20
CA ARG A 224 22.87 3.73 16.82
C ARG A 224 22.21 2.49 16.29
N ASP A 225 23.05 1.50 15.90
CA ASP A 225 22.62 0.13 15.55
C ASP A 225 21.42 0.11 14.58
N ASN A 226 21.53 0.88 13.50
CA ASN A 226 20.51 0.96 12.49
C ASN A 226 21.05 0.57 11.11
N SER A 227 21.13 -0.74 10.88
CA SER A 227 21.59 -1.30 9.60
C SER A 227 20.68 -0.93 8.43
N TYR A 228 19.40 -0.75 8.68
CA TYR A 228 18.41 -0.33 7.67
C TYR A 228 18.73 1.04 7.06
N ARG A 229 19.35 1.94 7.85
CA ARG A 229 19.68 3.31 7.48
C ARG A 229 21.15 3.55 7.10
N THR A 230 21.99 2.54 7.22
CA THR A 230 23.45 2.68 7.06
C THR A 230 23.95 1.83 5.90
N PRO A 231 24.40 2.46 4.79
CA PRO A 231 24.75 1.71 3.55
C PRO A 231 25.97 0.78 3.67
N GLY A 232 26.80 0.95 4.67
CA GLY A 232 28.09 0.27 4.74
C GLY A 232 29.17 1.01 3.92
N THR A 233 30.22 0.29 3.54
CA THR A 233 31.29 0.81 2.69
C THR A 233 31.35 0.05 1.37
N SER A 234 32.09 0.56 0.37
CA SER A 234 32.31 -0.13 -0.90
C SER A 234 32.90 -1.54 -0.71
N ASP A 235 33.80 -1.71 0.28
CA ASP A 235 34.48 -2.99 0.57
C ASP A 235 33.66 -3.90 1.50
N SER A 236 32.66 -3.35 2.17
CA SER A 236 31.78 -4.08 3.08
C SER A 236 30.36 -3.48 3.01
N PRO A 237 29.61 -3.75 1.94
CA PRO A 237 28.25 -3.27 1.79
C PRO A 237 27.34 -3.89 2.83
N ASN A 238 26.42 -3.09 3.34
CA ASN A 238 25.45 -3.58 4.30
C ASN A 238 24.22 -4.13 3.56
N LYS A 239 24.04 -5.44 3.62
CA LYS A 239 22.91 -6.12 2.96
C LYS A 239 21.53 -5.76 3.51
N TYR A 240 21.48 -5.09 4.64
CA TYR A 240 20.23 -4.63 5.25
C TYR A 240 19.97 -3.14 5.03
N TYR A 241 20.81 -2.48 4.25
CA TYR A 241 20.56 -1.09 3.87
C TYR A 241 19.38 -1.01 2.92
N TYR A 242 18.43 -0.14 3.24
CA TYR A 242 17.27 0.14 2.42
C TYR A 242 17.31 1.61 2.00
N ALA A 243 17.47 1.85 0.70
CA ALA A 243 17.74 3.19 0.17
C ALA A 243 16.61 4.17 0.44
N ASP A 244 15.37 3.69 0.37
CA ASP A 244 14.15 4.48 0.59
C ASP A 244 13.80 4.66 2.06
N GLY A 245 14.58 4.05 2.98
CA GLY A 245 14.32 4.09 4.41
C GLY A 245 14.45 5.51 4.99
N THR A 246 13.47 5.96 5.78
CA THR A 246 13.40 7.31 6.39
C THR A 246 13.47 7.33 7.92
N GLY A 247 13.42 6.18 8.56
CA GLY A 247 13.50 6.08 10.03
C GLY A 247 13.11 4.67 10.50
N ILE A 248 12.73 4.41 11.76
CA ILE A 248 12.45 5.38 12.83
C ILE A 248 13.29 4.99 14.07
N LYS A 249 12.99 3.80 14.67
CA LYS A 249 13.55 3.45 15.99
C LYS A 249 13.78 1.98 16.19
N THR A 250 14.96 1.65 16.75
CA THR A 250 15.31 0.30 17.23
C THR A 250 14.94 0.11 18.70
N GLY A 251 14.70 -1.14 19.11
CA GLY A 251 14.50 -1.53 20.50
C GLY A 251 15.17 -2.88 20.79
N PHE A 252 15.63 -3.07 22.02
CA PHE A 252 16.09 -4.35 22.55
C PHE A 252 16.06 -4.36 24.07
N THR A 253 15.49 -5.38 24.64
CA THR A 253 15.72 -5.90 26.01
C THR A 253 15.73 -7.42 25.94
N SER A 254 16.24 -8.08 26.99
CA SER A 254 16.24 -9.55 27.04
C SER A 254 14.83 -10.15 26.94
N GLN A 255 13.83 -9.43 27.40
CA GLN A 255 12.43 -9.86 27.39
C GLN A 255 11.71 -9.51 26.09
N ALA A 256 12.02 -8.36 25.49
CA ALA A 256 11.39 -7.90 24.26
C ALA A 256 11.95 -8.58 22.99
N GLY A 257 13.21 -9.04 23.04
CA GLY A 257 13.95 -9.36 21.84
C GLY A 257 14.27 -8.11 21.01
N TYR A 258 14.59 -8.28 19.75
CA TYR A 258 14.93 -7.17 18.87
C TYR A 258 13.66 -6.64 18.19
N CYS A 259 13.40 -5.34 18.41
CA CYS A 259 12.29 -4.63 17.84
C CYS A 259 12.80 -3.56 16.87
N TYR A 260 12.01 -3.26 15.84
CA TYR A 260 12.23 -2.14 14.94
C TYR A 260 10.91 -1.55 14.46
N VAL A 261 10.82 -0.24 14.53
CA VAL A 261 9.80 0.53 13.82
C VAL A 261 10.52 1.22 12.67
N GLY A 262 10.17 0.83 11.45
CA GLY A 262 10.78 1.34 10.22
C GLY A 262 9.82 2.23 9.46
N SER A 263 10.37 3.16 8.68
CA SER A 263 9.62 3.91 7.67
C SER A 263 10.40 3.98 6.38
N ALA A 264 9.70 4.11 5.28
CA ALA A 264 10.27 4.28 3.95
C ALA A 264 9.34 5.11 3.07
N SER A 265 9.94 5.82 2.08
CA SER A 265 9.22 6.64 1.11
C SER A 265 9.70 6.30 -0.29
N ARG A 266 8.79 5.91 -1.18
CA ARG A 266 9.09 5.57 -2.58
C ARG A 266 7.95 6.04 -3.47
N ASP A 267 8.27 6.79 -4.52
CA ASP A 267 7.32 7.24 -5.56
C ASP A 267 6.05 7.91 -4.99
N GLY A 268 6.18 8.61 -3.85
CA GLY A 268 5.06 9.28 -3.16
C GLY A 268 4.23 8.39 -2.23
N VAL A 269 4.56 7.10 -2.10
CA VAL A 269 4.00 6.21 -1.08
C VAL A 269 4.90 6.24 0.15
N ASP A 270 4.31 6.50 1.32
CA ASP A 270 4.98 6.47 2.61
C ASP A 270 4.49 5.29 3.44
N LEU A 271 5.40 4.41 3.85
CA LEU A 271 5.07 3.22 4.62
C LEU A 271 5.71 3.26 6.01
N ILE A 272 5.00 2.66 6.97
CA ILE A 272 5.50 2.37 8.31
C ILE A 272 5.38 0.88 8.57
N SER A 273 6.48 0.23 8.98
CA SER A 273 6.46 -1.14 9.45
C SER A 273 6.83 -1.24 10.93
N VAL A 274 6.24 -2.20 11.61
CA VAL A 274 6.59 -2.56 12.99
C VAL A 274 6.94 -4.03 13.04
N VAL A 275 8.07 -4.33 13.65
CA VAL A 275 8.60 -5.68 13.87
C VAL A 275 8.93 -5.82 15.34
N LEU A 276 8.25 -6.71 16.07
CA LEU A 276 8.43 -6.95 17.50
C LEU A 276 8.89 -8.38 17.77
N GLY A 277 9.86 -8.52 18.68
CA GLY A 277 10.33 -9.83 19.16
C GLY A 277 11.20 -10.60 18.18
N ALA A 278 11.74 -9.98 17.15
CA ALA A 278 12.61 -10.61 16.17
C ALA A 278 14.02 -10.89 16.70
N GLY A 279 14.82 -11.61 15.89
CA GLY A 279 16.26 -11.75 16.11
C GLY A 279 17.04 -10.50 15.71
N LYS A 280 18.31 -10.44 16.12
CA LYS A 280 19.20 -9.28 15.84
C LYS A 280 19.28 -8.90 14.37
N ARG A 281 19.30 -9.89 13.49
CA ARG A 281 19.33 -9.72 12.04
C ARG A 281 17.93 -9.84 11.42
N GLY A 282 17.08 -10.66 12.03
CA GLY A 282 15.71 -10.89 11.59
C GLY A 282 14.90 -9.60 11.48
N ARG A 283 15.01 -8.69 12.46
CA ARG A 283 14.30 -7.39 12.42
C ARG A 283 14.55 -6.58 11.14
N TRP A 284 15.79 -6.64 10.61
CA TRP A 284 16.14 -5.93 9.36
C TRP A 284 15.61 -6.64 8.12
N ALA A 285 15.76 -7.98 8.10
CA ALA A 285 15.27 -8.79 6.99
C ALA A 285 13.75 -8.67 6.87
N ASP A 286 13.04 -8.77 7.99
CA ASP A 286 11.57 -8.68 7.99
C ASP A 286 11.08 -7.28 7.63
N THR A 287 11.75 -6.23 8.12
CA THR A 287 11.41 -4.85 7.73
C THR A 287 11.53 -4.65 6.21
N ILE A 288 12.61 -5.15 5.58
CA ILE A 288 12.79 -5.05 4.13
C ILE A 288 11.67 -5.79 3.39
N LYS A 289 11.37 -7.04 3.80
CA LYS A 289 10.29 -7.83 3.19
C LYS A 289 8.93 -7.14 3.29
N LEU A 290 8.62 -6.60 4.48
CA LEU A 290 7.38 -5.86 4.71
C LEU A 290 7.29 -4.59 3.86
N MET A 291 8.40 -3.84 3.71
CA MET A 291 8.43 -2.66 2.87
C MET A 291 8.29 -3.01 1.38
N ASP A 292 9.02 -4.02 0.91
CA ASP A 292 8.93 -4.47 -0.49
C ASP A 292 7.52 -5.00 -0.80
N TYR A 293 6.93 -5.79 0.10
CA TYR A 293 5.52 -6.19 -0.01
C TYR A 293 4.60 -4.97 -0.07
N GLY A 294 4.75 -4.03 0.87
CA GLY A 294 3.92 -2.83 0.94
C GLY A 294 3.97 -2.02 -0.36
N PHE A 295 5.16 -1.73 -0.86
CA PHE A 295 5.30 -1.00 -2.12
C PHE A 295 4.78 -1.78 -3.34
N SER A 296 4.86 -3.11 -3.34
CA SER A 296 4.33 -3.93 -4.42
C SER A 296 2.80 -3.86 -4.54
N GLN A 297 2.10 -3.45 -3.48
CA GLN A 297 0.64 -3.30 -3.49
C GLN A 297 0.18 -2.00 -4.16
N TYR A 298 1.06 -1.05 -4.39
CA TYR A 298 0.74 0.26 -4.96
C TYR A 298 1.23 0.38 -6.40
N GLN A 299 0.44 1.06 -7.20
CA GLN A 299 0.77 1.42 -8.58
C GLN A 299 0.55 2.93 -8.75
N ASN A 300 1.43 3.54 -9.53
CA ASN A 300 1.25 4.91 -9.97
C ASN A 300 0.50 4.88 -11.31
N VAL A 301 -0.69 5.43 -11.34
CA VAL A 301 -1.54 5.52 -12.53
C VAL A 301 -1.97 6.96 -12.76
N THR A 302 -2.37 7.25 -13.98
CA THR A 302 -2.93 8.54 -14.37
C THR A 302 -4.44 8.41 -14.64
N PRO A 303 -5.21 9.51 -14.67
CA PRO A 303 -6.59 9.46 -15.14
C PRO A 303 -6.75 8.93 -16.57
N ILE A 304 -5.69 8.99 -17.39
CA ILE A 304 -5.67 8.38 -18.73
C ILE A 304 -5.65 6.85 -18.62
N ASP A 305 -4.79 6.30 -17.74
CA ASP A 305 -4.72 4.85 -17.51
C ASP A 305 -6.06 4.31 -16.98
N LEU A 306 -6.69 5.03 -16.03
CA LEU A 306 -8.03 4.68 -15.54
C LEU A 306 -9.08 4.72 -16.65
N TYR A 307 -9.00 5.72 -17.55
CA TYR A 307 -9.91 5.85 -18.68
C TYR A 307 -9.74 4.72 -19.70
N GLU A 308 -8.50 4.31 -19.97
CA GLU A 308 -8.18 3.21 -20.91
C GLU A 308 -8.71 1.85 -20.44
N MET A 309 -8.87 1.65 -19.13
CA MET A 309 -9.52 0.45 -18.59
C MET A 309 -11.01 0.37 -18.95
N ASN A 310 -11.68 1.53 -19.12
CA ASN A 310 -13.12 1.63 -19.39
C ASN A 310 -13.43 2.79 -20.37
N PRO A 311 -12.98 2.74 -21.64
CA PRO A 311 -13.10 3.85 -22.57
C PRO A 311 -14.56 4.15 -22.91
N ILE A 312 -14.85 5.42 -23.12
CA ILE A 312 -16.18 5.86 -23.57
C ILE A 312 -16.35 5.49 -25.02
N THR A 313 -17.49 4.86 -25.33
CA THR A 313 -17.96 4.64 -26.69
C THR A 313 -19.24 5.43 -26.89
N ILE A 314 -19.26 6.23 -27.95
CA ILE A 314 -20.42 7.03 -28.37
C ILE A 314 -21.11 6.36 -29.54
N GLN A 315 -22.41 6.58 -29.68
CA GLN A 315 -23.22 6.21 -30.84
C GLN A 315 -23.47 7.46 -31.69
N THR A 316 -22.90 7.46 -32.90
CA THR A 316 -23.11 8.55 -33.87
C THR A 316 -24.42 8.33 -34.62
N THR A 317 -25.16 9.40 -34.84
CA THR A 317 -26.32 9.39 -35.73
C THR A 317 -25.90 9.73 -37.14
N ASN A 318 -26.78 9.51 -38.12
CA ASN A 318 -26.57 9.85 -39.53
C ASN A 318 -25.29 9.30 -40.17
N TYR A 319 -24.78 8.15 -39.64
CA TYR A 319 -23.62 7.48 -40.17
C TYR A 319 -23.88 6.74 -41.50
N SER A 320 -22.86 6.55 -42.32
CA SER A 320 -22.92 5.81 -43.57
C SER A 320 -23.40 4.37 -43.35
N LEU A 321 -24.27 3.89 -44.23
CA LEU A 321 -24.74 2.49 -44.20
C LEU A 321 -23.61 1.45 -44.47
N SER A 322 -22.50 1.90 -45.02
CA SER A 322 -21.29 1.07 -45.19
C SER A 322 -20.40 1.03 -43.97
N ASP A 323 -20.75 1.75 -42.87
CA ASP A 323 -19.98 1.70 -41.63
C ASP A 323 -20.22 0.36 -40.92
N THR A 324 -19.17 -0.47 -40.83
CA THR A 324 -19.21 -1.80 -40.24
C THR A 324 -19.49 -1.78 -38.75
N ASP A 325 -19.14 -0.70 -38.06
CA ASP A 325 -19.37 -0.51 -36.63
C ASP A 325 -20.66 0.23 -36.30
N MET A 326 -21.50 0.46 -37.34
CA MET A 326 -22.83 1.08 -37.21
C MET A 326 -22.78 2.41 -36.47
N GLY A 327 -21.79 3.25 -36.75
CA GLY A 327 -21.63 4.58 -36.14
C GLY A 327 -21.09 4.56 -34.73
N ARG A 328 -20.62 3.44 -34.18
CA ARG A 328 -19.97 3.39 -32.88
C ARG A 328 -18.54 3.92 -32.99
N VAL A 329 -18.16 4.81 -32.06
CA VAL A 329 -16.82 5.40 -31.98
C VAL A 329 -16.35 5.37 -30.54
N SER A 330 -15.21 4.73 -30.31
CA SER A 330 -14.50 4.83 -29.04
C SER A 330 -13.80 6.19 -28.98
N LEU A 331 -13.78 6.80 -27.81
CA LEU A 331 -13.06 8.04 -27.59
C LEU A 331 -11.68 7.73 -27.00
N LEU A 332 -10.67 8.47 -27.43
CA LEU A 332 -9.33 8.45 -26.86
C LEU A 332 -9.20 9.62 -25.89
N CYS A 333 -8.57 9.39 -24.74
CA CYS A 333 -8.28 10.40 -23.73
C CYS A 333 -6.84 10.85 -23.83
N LYS A 334 -6.59 12.15 -23.81
CA LYS A 334 -5.25 12.75 -23.84
C LYS A 334 -5.19 13.91 -22.86
N ALA A 335 -4.04 14.14 -22.24
CA ALA A 335 -3.84 15.33 -21.43
C ALA A 335 -3.98 16.60 -22.28
N ALA A 336 -4.71 17.59 -21.78
CA ALA A 336 -4.79 18.90 -22.41
C ALA A 336 -3.43 19.64 -22.32
N ASP A 337 -2.72 19.44 -21.21
CA ASP A 337 -1.34 19.88 -20.99
C ASP A 337 -0.50 18.68 -20.53
N ALA A 338 0.46 18.28 -21.36
CA ALA A 338 1.36 17.16 -21.06
C ALA A 338 2.25 17.40 -19.84
N SER A 339 2.44 18.65 -19.42
CA SER A 339 3.20 19.00 -18.21
C SER A 339 2.36 18.94 -16.92
N ASN A 340 1.03 18.82 -17.03
CA ASN A 340 0.09 18.81 -15.92
C ASN A 340 -0.81 17.56 -15.99
N VAL A 341 -0.20 16.39 -15.80
CA VAL A 341 -0.91 15.13 -15.71
C VAL A 341 -1.03 14.74 -14.24
N ALA A 342 -2.25 14.55 -13.74
CA ALA A 342 -2.46 14.09 -12.37
C ALA A 342 -1.85 12.69 -12.19
N SER A 343 -1.16 12.49 -11.06
CA SER A 343 -0.59 11.21 -10.64
C SER A 343 -1.43 10.66 -9.48
N ILE A 344 -1.86 9.42 -9.60
CA ILE A 344 -2.71 8.74 -8.63
C ILE A 344 -1.95 7.52 -8.16
N ILE A 345 -1.72 7.42 -6.86
CA ILE A 345 -1.07 6.28 -6.25
C ILE A 345 -2.14 5.52 -5.49
N ALA A 346 -2.39 4.30 -5.90
CA ALA A 346 -3.45 3.49 -5.36
C ALA A 346 -3.13 1.99 -5.45
N THR A 347 -3.82 1.19 -4.67
CA THR A 347 -3.78 -0.26 -4.76
C THR A 347 -4.51 -0.74 -6.01
N LYS A 348 -4.21 -1.95 -6.46
CA LYS A 348 -4.88 -2.55 -7.64
C LYS A 348 -6.41 -2.54 -7.49
N SER A 349 -6.93 -2.84 -6.30
CA SER A 349 -8.37 -2.83 -6.04
C SER A 349 -8.98 -1.44 -6.12
N GLU A 350 -8.28 -0.43 -5.60
CA GLU A 350 -8.72 0.97 -5.70
C GLU A 350 -8.69 1.45 -7.14
N ILE A 351 -7.65 1.10 -7.92
CA ILE A 351 -7.53 1.42 -9.35
C ILE A 351 -8.71 0.84 -10.13
N GLU A 352 -9.03 -0.44 -9.93
CA GLU A 352 -10.19 -1.09 -10.57
C GLU A 352 -11.51 -0.38 -10.20
N ASN A 353 -11.68 -0.01 -8.93
CA ASN A 353 -12.85 0.72 -8.45
C ASN A 353 -12.93 2.14 -9.04
N MET A 354 -11.82 2.88 -9.06
CA MET A 354 -11.71 4.21 -9.67
C MET A 354 -12.04 4.16 -11.17
N ALA A 355 -11.48 3.20 -11.91
CA ALA A 355 -11.74 3.03 -13.34
C ALA A 355 -13.23 2.74 -13.62
N ASN A 356 -13.88 1.91 -12.79
CA ASN A 356 -15.30 1.60 -12.93
C ASN A 356 -16.20 2.81 -12.62
N ASN A 357 -15.77 3.69 -11.73
CA ASN A 357 -16.52 4.86 -11.30
C ASN A 357 -16.08 6.16 -12.01
N LEU A 358 -15.08 6.13 -12.88
CA LEU A 358 -14.46 7.32 -13.48
C LEU A 358 -15.51 8.27 -14.14
N ARG A 359 -16.50 7.69 -14.81
CA ARG A 359 -17.56 8.47 -15.48
C ARG A 359 -18.51 9.21 -14.52
N THR A 360 -18.54 8.83 -13.27
CA THR A 360 -19.38 9.44 -12.23
C THR A 360 -18.60 10.39 -11.34
N THR A 361 -17.29 10.23 -11.26
CA THR A 361 -16.38 11.05 -10.45
C THR A 361 -15.73 12.19 -11.23
N CYS A 362 -15.60 12.03 -12.55
CA CYS A 362 -15.12 13.09 -13.45
C CYS A 362 -16.27 13.89 -14.07
N LEU A 363 -16.01 15.17 -14.35
CA LEU A 363 -16.91 15.97 -15.16
C LEU A 363 -16.60 15.74 -16.65
N ILE A 364 -17.57 15.19 -17.38
CA ILE A 364 -17.44 14.97 -18.83
C ILE A 364 -18.33 15.99 -19.54
N SER A 365 -17.75 16.76 -20.45
CA SER A 365 -18.44 17.73 -21.30
C SER A 365 -18.21 17.42 -22.77
N TYR A 366 -19.27 17.44 -23.57
CA TYR A 366 -19.16 17.25 -25.01
C TYR A 366 -19.27 18.57 -25.72
N THR A 367 -18.44 18.77 -26.74
CA THR A 367 -18.36 20.05 -27.51
C THR A 367 -19.30 20.08 -28.73
N ARG A 368 -19.87 18.92 -29.07
CA ARG A 368 -20.79 18.79 -30.22
C ARG A 368 -21.78 17.64 -30.02
N ASP A 369 -22.83 17.63 -30.80
CA ASP A 369 -23.71 16.46 -30.96
C ASP A 369 -22.98 15.35 -31.73
N PHE A 370 -23.34 14.12 -31.42
CA PHE A 370 -22.73 12.94 -32.06
C PHE A 370 -23.47 12.61 -33.39
N GLU A 371 -23.30 13.49 -34.34
CA GLU A 371 -23.80 13.34 -35.70
C GLU A 371 -22.61 13.26 -36.68
N ALA A 372 -22.67 12.30 -37.61
CA ALA A 372 -21.67 12.19 -38.66
C ALA A 372 -21.71 13.38 -39.64
N PRO A 373 -20.58 13.81 -40.21
CA PRO A 373 -19.28 13.15 -40.13
C PRO A 373 -18.53 13.48 -38.85
N ILE A 374 -17.70 12.54 -38.36
CA ILE A 374 -16.74 12.75 -37.32
C ILE A 374 -15.38 12.27 -37.85
N GLU A 375 -14.34 13.09 -37.73
CA GLU A 375 -13.00 12.73 -38.20
C GLU A 375 -12.17 12.06 -37.09
N ALA A 376 -11.30 11.13 -37.48
CA ALA A 376 -10.34 10.52 -36.54
C ALA A 376 -9.44 11.60 -35.93
N GLY A 377 -9.32 11.61 -34.60
CA GLY A 377 -8.57 12.62 -33.85
C GLY A 377 -9.32 13.93 -33.60
N GLU A 378 -10.54 14.09 -34.12
CA GLU A 378 -11.39 15.25 -33.84
C GLU A 378 -11.73 15.31 -32.34
N GLN A 379 -11.58 16.48 -31.72
CA GLN A 379 -12.00 16.71 -30.35
C GLN A 379 -13.52 16.76 -30.27
N VAL A 380 -14.07 15.87 -29.47
CA VAL A 380 -15.54 15.76 -29.27
C VAL A 380 -15.97 16.12 -27.85
N GLY A 381 -15.03 16.32 -26.97
CA GLY A 381 -15.31 16.69 -25.58
C GLY A 381 -14.08 16.84 -24.72
N THR A 382 -14.33 17.04 -23.43
CA THR A 382 -13.31 17.09 -22.37
C THR A 382 -13.76 16.25 -21.18
N MET A 383 -12.78 15.75 -20.42
CA MET A 383 -12.95 15.12 -19.13
C MET A 383 -12.14 15.91 -18.10
N THR A 384 -12.78 16.37 -17.03
CA THR A 384 -12.10 17.02 -15.91
C THR A 384 -12.03 16.06 -14.74
N TYR A 385 -10.83 15.73 -14.32
CA TYR A 385 -10.54 14.96 -13.11
C TYR A 385 -10.27 15.91 -11.95
N PHE A 386 -10.77 15.58 -10.77
CA PHE A 386 -10.53 16.31 -9.53
C PHE A 386 -9.74 15.41 -8.58
N ASP A 387 -8.60 15.91 -8.08
CA ASP A 387 -7.85 15.23 -7.04
C ASP A 387 -8.54 15.38 -5.66
N ASP A 388 -7.99 14.71 -4.63
CA ASP A 388 -8.51 14.74 -3.26
C ASP A 388 -8.48 16.14 -2.62
N ASN A 389 -7.68 17.06 -3.17
CA ASN A 389 -7.61 18.47 -2.74
C ASN A 389 -8.58 19.36 -3.52
N GLY A 390 -9.31 18.79 -4.50
CA GLY A 390 -10.21 19.52 -5.37
C GLY A 390 -9.54 20.26 -6.53
N ASN A 391 -8.25 20.00 -6.81
CA ASN A 391 -7.57 20.56 -7.97
C ASN A 391 -8.09 19.88 -9.24
N ALA A 392 -8.39 20.68 -10.26
CA ALA A 392 -8.93 20.20 -11.52
C ALA A 392 -7.83 20.02 -12.57
N THR A 393 -7.82 18.86 -13.24
CA THR A 393 -6.95 18.59 -14.40
C THR A 393 -7.82 18.23 -15.59
N GLU A 394 -7.62 18.91 -16.73
CA GLU A 394 -8.42 18.73 -17.94
C GLU A 394 -7.75 17.78 -18.93
N TYR A 395 -8.55 16.89 -19.51
CA TYR A 395 -8.20 15.93 -20.54
C TYR A 395 -9.10 16.12 -21.76
N ILE A 396 -8.54 15.93 -22.95
CA ILE A 396 -9.23 16.05 -24.22
C ILE A 396 -9.74 14.67 -24.66
N LEU A 397 -11.01 14.61 -25.06
CA LEU A 397 -11.62 13.42 -25.65
C LEU A 397 -11.67 13.56 -27.16
N THR A 398 -11.03 12.63 -27.88
CA THR A 398 -10.96 12.64 -29.36
C THR A 398 -11.54 11.36 -29.94
N ALA A 399 -12.10 11.45 -31.13
CA ALA A 399 -12.62 10.29 -31.85
C ALA A 399 -11.48 9.34 -32.28
N ALA A 400 -11.62 8.06 -31.98
CA ALA A 400 -10.60 7.05 -32.34
C ALA A 400 -10.59 6.73 -33.85
N ARG A 401 -11.67 6.96 -34.55
CA ARG A 401 -11.81 6.69 -35.99
C ARG A 401 -12.74 7.68 -36.67
N THR A 402 -12.63 7.75 -37.97
CA THR A 402 -13.56 8.52 -38.81
C THR A 402 -14.90 7.78 -38.96
N VAL A 403 -16.00 8.52 -38.88
CA VAL A 403 -17.34 8.07 -39.23
C VAL A 403 -17.87 8.97 -40.35
N ALA A 404 -18.01 8.40 -41.53
CA ALA A 404 -18.57 9.13 -42.67
C ALA A 404 -20.08 9.35 -42.52
N MET A 405 -20.56 10.46 -43.01
CA MET A 405 -21.99 10.78 -43.04
C MET A 405 -22.70 9.85 -44.00
N ARG A 406 -23.96 9.56 -43.70
CA ARG A 406 -24.86 8.90 -44.62
C ARG A 406 -25.08 9.80 -45.85
N GLU A 407 -24.92 9.24 -47.02
CA GLU A 407 -25.28 9.93 -48.26
C GLU A 407 -26.80 10.20 -48.27
N ASN A 408 -27.17 11.41 -47.85
CA ASN A 408 -28.57 11.85 -47.73
C ASN A 408 -29.09 12.59 -48.99
N ALA A 409 -28.38 12.54 -50.10
CA ALA A 409 -28.96 13.11 -51.32
C ALA A 409 -30.17 12.23 -51.70
N PRO A 410 -31.42 12.74 -51.61
CA PRO A 410 -32.52 12.04 -52.25
C PRO A 410 -32.16 12.02 -53.73
N LYS A 411 -31.80 10.82 -54.23
CA LYS A 411 -31.59 10.67 -55.67
C LYS A 411 -32.87 11.11 -56.36
N THR A 412 -32.72 12.00 -57.29
CA THR A 412 -33.88 12.35 -58.14
C THR A 412 -34.35 11.11 -58.90
N LEU A 413 -35.61 11.05 -59.24
CA LEU A 413 -36.13 9.92 -60.02
C LEU A 413 -35.29 9.66 -61.28
N GLU A 414 -34.73 10.73 -61.88
CA GLU A 414 -33.81 10.64 -63.03
C GLU A 414 -32.49 9.96 -62.66
N GLN A 415 -31.88 10.29 -61.51
CA GLN A 415 -30.65 9.63 -61.03
C GLN A 415 -30.87 8.18 -60.63
N ILE A 416 -32.06 7.83 -60.11
CA ILE A 416 -32.42 6.44 -59.79
C ILE A 416 -32.64 5.66 -61.11
N VAL A 417 -33.23 6.29 -62.13
CA VAL A 417 -33.45 5.66 -63.45
C VAL A 417 -32.11 5.49 -64.17
N GLU A 418 -31.21 6.49 -64.16
CA GLU A 418 -29.86 6.36 -64.75
C GLU A 418 -29.03 5.25 -64.11
N GLU A 419 -29.07 5.11 -62.75
CA GLU A 419 -28.37 4.02 -62.06
C GLU A 419 -29.02 2.66 -62.32
N THR A 420 -30.33 2.60 -62.45
CA THR A 420 -31.03 1.36 -62.79
C THR A 420 -30.82 0.96 -64.26
N ASP A 421 -30.66 1.93 -65.16
CA ASP A 421 -30.36 1.68 -66.59
C ASP A 421 -28.85 1.36 -66.80
N ALA A 422 -27.96 1.87 -65.94
CA ALA A 422 -26.54 1.58 -66.02
C ALA A 422 -26.17 0.16 -65.52
N ASP A 423 -27.01 -0.38 -64.63
CA ASP A 423 -26.88 -1.80 -64.16
C ASP A 423 -28.30 -2.39 -64.04
N PRO A 424 -28.84 -2.90 -65.16
CA PRO A 424 -30.18 -3.48 -65.20
C PRO A 424 -30.33 -4.71 -64.29
N ASN A 425 -29.27 -5.11 -63.63
CA ASN A 425 -29.31 -6.21 -62.71
C ASN A 425 -28.67 -5.84 -61.37
N PRO A 426 -29.44 -5.18 -60.44
CA PRO A 426 -28.91 -4.77 -59.11
C PRO A 426 -28.45 -5.95 -58.24
N PHE A 427 -28.64 -7.13 -58.70
CA PHE A 427 -28.08 -8.32 -58.10
C PHE A 427 -26.84 -8.74 -58.90
N PRO A 428 -25.73 -9.07 -58.24
CA PRO A 428 -24.60 -9.67 -58.94
C PRO A 428 -25.10 -10.85 -59.77
N PRO A 429 -24.59 -11.03 -61.02
CA PRO A 429 -25.05 -12.11 -61.89
C PRO A 429 -24.96 -13.42 -61.10
N LEU A 430 -26.06 -14.16 -61.13
CA LEU A 430 -26.15 -15.48 -60.49
C LEU A 430 -25.08 -16.40 -61.08
N THR A 431 -23.85 -16.21 -60.62
CA THR A 431 -22.76 -17.12 -61.00
C THR A 431 -23.01 -18.48 -60.35
N LEU A 432 -22.63 -19.53 -61.06
CA LEU A 432 -22.73 -20.90 -60.53
C LEU A 432 -22.10 -21.02 -59.14
N GLU A 433 -21.05 -20.25 -58.87
CA GLU A 433 -20.39 -20.16 -57.55
C GLU A 433 -21.29 -19.56 -56.46
N LEU A 434 -22.02 -18.50 -56.76
CA LEU A 434 -22.94 -17.88 -55.81
C LEU A 434 -24.12 -18.78 -55.47
N VAL A 435 -24.65 -19.47 -56.52
CA VAL A 435 -25.72 -20.46 -56.32
C VAL A 435 -25.22 -21.65 -55.49
N LEU A 436 -24.00 -22.11 -55.75
CA LEU A 436 -23.37 -23.18 -54.97
C LEU A 436 -23.10 -22.73 -53.51
N TYR A 437 -22.69 -21.49 -53.31
CA TYR A 437 -22.43 -20.95 -51.97
C TYR A 437 -23.72 -20.83 -51.12
N MET A 438 -24.83 -20.44 -51.77
CA MET A 438 -26.15 -20.37 -51.12
C MET A 438 -26.79 -21.75 -50.96
N ALA A 439 -26.57 -22.68 -51.90
CA ALA A 439 -27.12 -24.03 -51.85
C ALA A 439 -26.35 -24.97 -50.92
N ALA A 440 -25.03 -24.76 -50.76
CA ALA A 440 -24.17 -25.65 -49.97
C ALA A 440 -24.63 -25.81 -48.50
N PRO A 441 -24.97 -24.75 -47.73
CA PRO A 441 -25.42 -24.89 -46.35
C PRO A 441 -26.78 -25.62 -46.28
N VAL A 442 -27.66 -25.41 -47.25
CA VAL A 442 -28.98 -26.07 -47.30
C VAL A 442 -28.81 -27.56 -47.61
N LEU A 443 -27.94 -27.91 -48.54
CA LEU A 443 -27.62 -29.29 -48.87
C LEU A 443 -26.93 -29.99 -47.70
N LEU A 444 -26.03 -29.30 -47.01
CA LEU A 444 -25.35 -29.83 -45.83
C LEU A 444 -26.33 -30.11 -44.68
N LEU A 445 -27.29 -29.19 -44.49
CA LEU A 445 -28.36 -29.35 -43.49
C LEU A 445 -29.27 -30.53 -43.85
N MET A 446 -29.66 -30.69 -45.13
CA MET A 446 -30.44 -31.83 -45.57
C MET A 446 -29.69 -33.14 -45.42
N LEU A 447 -28.38 -33.15 -45.74
CA LEU A 447 -27.53 -34.33 -45.54
C LEU A 447 -27.44 -34.69 -44.04
N LEU A 448 -27.27 -33.71 -43.19
CA LEU A 448 -27.23 -33.88 -41.74
C LEU A 448 -28.54 -34.48 -41.20
N ILE A 449 -29.68 -33.94 -41.66
CA ILE A 449 -31.01 -34.45 -41.30
C ILE A 449 -31.20 -35.89 -41.81
N TYR A 450 -30.74 -36.17 -43.04
CA TYR A 450 -30.80 -37.52 -43.60
C TYR A 450 -29.94 -38.50 -42.77
N VAL A 451 -28.71 -38.13 -42.44
CA VAL A 451 -27.81 -38.96 -41.62
C VAL A 451 -28.40 -39.20 -40.22
N LEU A 452 -28.94 -38.16 -39.58
CA LEU A 452 -29.58 -38.27 -38.26
C LEU A 452 -30.83 -39.20 -38.33
N ARG A 453 -31.64 -39.07 -39.37
CA ARG A 453 -32.80 -40.00 -39.62
C ARG A 453 -32.35 -41.45 -39.85
N ARG A 454 -31.25 -41.66 -40.56
CA ARG A 454 -30.68 -43.00 -40.82
C ARG A 454 -30.10 -43.62 -39.55
N ILE A 455 -29.43 -42.83 -38.72
CA ILE A 455 -28.92 -43.27 -37.41
C ILE A 455 -30.09 -43.61 -36.46
N SER A 456 -31.11 -42.77 -36.41
CA SER A 456 -32.32 -42.99 -35.61
C SER A 456 -33.06 -44.27 -36.05
N LYS A 457 -33.18 -44.53 -37.38
CA LYS A 457 -33.76 -45.75 -37.92
C LYS A 457 -32.93 -46.99 -37.53
N ARG A 458 -31.60 -46.90 -37.59
CA ARG A 458 -30.71 -48.02 -37.17
C ARG A 458 -30.80 -48.27 -35.66
N ARG A 459 -30.94 -47.24 -34.82
CA ARG A 459 -31.16 -47.40 -33.38
C ARG A 459 -32.53 -48.04 -33.05
N ARG A 460 -33.60 -47.69 -33.78
CA ARG A 460 -34.92 -48.34 -33.62
C ARG A 460 -34.94 -49.83 -34.01
N VAL A 461 -34.20 -50.23 -35.05
CA VAL A 461 -34.08 -51.65 -35.47
C VAL A 461 -33.22 -52.40 -34.44
N ARG A 462 -32.19 -51.80 -33.87
CA ARG A 462 -31.33 -52.45 -32.86
C ARG A 462 -32.04 -52.66 -31.50
N ASN A 463 -32.94 -51.77 -31.12
CA ASN A 463 -33.73 -51.94 -29.90
C ASN A 463 -34.91 -52.91 -30.03
N LYS A 464 -35.28 -53.32 -31.25
CA LYS A 464 -36.30 -54.33 -31.43
C LYS A 464 -35.76 -55.80 -31.42
N ARG A 465 -34.43 -55.99 -31.30
CA ARG A 465 -33.77 -57.31 -31.31
C ARG A 465 -33.28 -57.77 -29.92
N VAL A 466 -33.70 -57.15 -28.83
CA VAL A 466 -33.41 -57.67 -27.52
C VAL A 466 -34.62 -58.41 -26.98
N PRO A 467 -34.57 -59.75 -26.79
CA PRO A 467 -35.66 -60.48 -26.19
C PRO A 467 -35.79 -60.10 -24.71
N LYS A 468 -37.03 -59.94 -24.26
CA LYS A 468 -37.32 -59.82 -22.83
C LYS A 468 -37.01 -61.15 -22.13
N PRO A 469 -36.30 -61.14 -20.96
CA PRO A 469 -36.15 -62.35 -20.17
C PRO A 469 -37.49 -62.70 -19.55
N THR A 470 -37.96 -63.99 -19.88
CA THR A 470 -39.07 -64.60 -19.20
C THR A 470 -38.68 -64.99 -17.78
N ASN A 471 -39.38 -64.45 -16.83
CA ASN A 471 -39.38 -64.94 -15.45
C ASN A 471 -40.11 -66.31 -15.40
N ARG A 472 -39.41 -67.31 -14.90
CA ARG A 472 -40.12 -68.58 -14.47
C ARG A 472 -39.35 -69.19 -13.29
N TYR A 473 -40.03 -69.20 -12.17
CA TYR A 473 -40.10 -70.19 -11.09
C TYR A 473 -38.83 -70.45 -10.25
N LEU A 474 -38.95 -70.54 -9.02
CA LEU A 474 -39.66 -71.21 -7.91
C LEU A 474 -38.61 -71.50 -6.81
N LYS A 475 -38.74 -71.28 -5.73
CA LYS A 475 -39.28 -71.77 -4.45
C LYS A 475 -38.65 -70.97 -3.31
#